data_51f14af5ed4962d1ebbbc601cb6c7a94
#
_entry.id   51f14af5ed4962d1ebbbc601cb6c7a94
#
_cell.length_a   1.000
_cell.length_b   1.000
_cell.length_c   1.000
_cell.angle_alpha   90.00
_cell.angle_beta   90.00
_cell.angle_gamma   90.00
#
_symmetry.space_group_name_H-M   'P 1'
#
loop_
_entity.id
_entity.type
_entity.pdbx_description
1 polymer ?
#
loop_
_entity_poly.entity_id
_entity_poly.type
_entity_poly.pdbx_seq_one_letter_code
_entity_poly.pdbx_strand_id
1 'polypeptide(L)'
;MMSNEQSKKRLQKMNSLLISKLKEQFEIGVYQDQVSEDEEKDYHYFIFETGGFEKTDSKFTLKQNVLVRYYSENRDDLDERMLDIIAVLEAAGNSFQHSNKTSIQKGELDEYIDEIEIYVTRSVKYGC
;
A
#
# COMPACT_ATOMS: atom_id res chain seq x y z
N MET A 1 -15.21 25.07 -9.61
CA MET A 1 -15.56 23.63 -9.65
C MET A 1 -14.36 22.80 -10.06
N MET A 2 -14.06 21.77 -9.30
CA MET A 2 -12.99 20.83 -9.66
C MET A 2 -13.50 19.89 -10.74
N SER A 3 -12.82 19.85 -11.89
CA SER A 3 -13.19 18.94 -12.97
C SER A 3 -12.74 17.50 -12.62
N ASN A 4 -13.31 16.52 -13.29
CA ASN A 4 -12.86 15.14 -13.14
C ASN A 4 -11.41 14.99 -13.53
N GLU A 5 -10.91 15.79 -14.46
CA GLU A 5 -9.50 15.76 -14.85
C GLU A 5 -8.59 16.15 -13.68
N GLN A 6 -8.99 17.14 -12.90
CA GLN A 6 -8.24 17.55 -11.71
C GLN A 6 -8.29 16.47 -10.64
N SER A 7 -9.45 15.83 -10.46
CA SER A 7 -9.61 14.73 -9.51
C SER A 7 -8.72 13.55 -9.89
N LYS A 8 -8.66 13.22 -11.17
CA LYS A 8 -7.79 12.15 -11.70
C LYS A 8 -6.32 12.46 -11.47
N LYS A 9 -5.91 13.69 -11.69
CA LYS A 9 -4.52 14.12 -11.46
C LYS A 9 -4.15 14.02 -9.98
N ARG A 10 -5.05 14.39 -9.10
CA ARG A 10 -4.83 14.27 -7.65
C ARG A 10 -4.66 12.80 -7.25
N LEU A 11 -5.51 11.94 -7.80
CA LEU A 11 -5.42 10.50 -7.52
C LEU A 11 -4.07 9.94 -7.97
N GLN A 12 -3.62 10.32 -9.17
CA GLN A 12 -2.31 9.93 -9.68
C GLN A 12 -1.17 10.40 -8.77
N LYS A 13 -1.27 11.63 -8.28
CA LYS A 13 -0.27 12.18 -7.35
C LYS A 13 -0.26 11.42 -6.03
N MET A 14 -1.42 11.04 -5.53
CA MET A 14 -1.52 10.25 -4.30
C MET A 14 -0.85 8.89 -4.47
N ASN A 15 -1.08 8.23 -5.59
CA ASN A 15 -0.43 6.94 -5.90
C ASN A 15 1.08 7.11 -6.02
N SER A 16 1.53 8.13 -6.71
CA SER A 16 2.96 8.42 -6.88
C SER A 16 3.62 8.72 -5.54
N LEU A 17 2.95 9.45 -4.67
CA LEU A 17 3.44 9.79 -3.34
C LEU A 17 3.60 8.54 -2.49
N LEU A 18 2.62 7.63 -2.56
CA LEU A 18 2.66 6.37 -1.83
C LEU A 18 3.89 5.55 -2.23
N ILE A 19 4.09 5.39 -3.54
CA ILE A 19 5.26 4.67 -4.08
C ILE A 19 6.56 5.32 -3.63
N SER A 20 6.63 6.64 -3.79
CA SER A 20 7.82 7.43 -3.48
C SER A 20 8.20 7.34 -2.01
N LYS A 21 7.24 7.48 -1.11
CA LYS A 21 7.49 7.43 0.33
C LYS A 21 7.94 6.05 0.80
N LEU A 22 7.33 5.00 0.27
CA LEU A 22 7.73 3.64 0.61
C LEU A 22 9.12 3.30 0.07
N LYS A 23 9.41 3.69 -1.17
CA LYS A 23 10.72 3.49 -1.77
C LYS A 23 11.82 4.23 -1.03
N GLU A 24 11.57 5.49 -0.68
CA GLU A 24 12.53 6.33 0.02
C GLU A 24 12.87 5.75 1.40
N GLN A 25 11.87 5.28 2.12
CA GLN A 25 12.06 4.80 3.48
C GLN A 25 12.65 3.40 3.55
N PHE A 26 12.24 2.50 2.66
CA PHE A 26 12.61 1.08 2.76
C PHE A 26 13.59 0.61 1.68
N GLU A 27 13.79 1.41 0.63
CA GLU A 27 14.75 1.14 -0.45
C GLU A 27 14.51 -0.18 -1.18
N ILE A 28 13.24 -0.60 -1.29
CA ILE A 28 12.85 -1.81 -2.03
C ILE A 28 11.78 -1.45 -3.06
N GLY A 29 11.52 -2.38 -3.99
CA GLY A 29 10.54 -2.16 -5.04
C GLY A 29 9.13 -1.95 -4.52
N VAL A 30 8.37 -1.06 -5.14
CA VAL A 30 6.97 -0.78 -4.82
C VAL A 30 6.20 -0.82 -6.13
N TYR A 31 5.21 -1.68 -6.21
CA TYR A 31 4.46 -1.93 -7.44
C TYR A 31 2.97 -1.75 -7.18
N GLN A 32 2.24 -1.35 -8.21
CA GLN A 32 0.79 -1.23 -8.14
C GLN A 32 0.15 -2.47 -8.77
N ASP A 33 -0.75 -3.10 -8.02
CA ASP A 33 -1.57 -4.26 -8.38
C ASP A 33 -0.79 -5.56 -8.50
N GLN A 34 0.31 -5.59 -9.21
CA GLN A 34 1.12 -6.81 -9.34
C GLN A 34 2.55 -6.47 -9.71
N VAL A 35 3.44 -7.41 -9.47
CA VAL A 35 4.83 -7.29 -9.87
C VAL A 35 5.07 -8.24 -11.06
N SER A 36 5.82 -7.75 -12.05
CA SER A 36 6.23 -8.56 -13.18
C SER A 36 7.26 -9.61 -12.74
N GLU A 37 7.18 -10.82 -13.29
CA GLU A 37 8.15 -11.88 -12.99
C GLU A 37 9.58 -11.48 -13.33
N ASP A 38 9.75 -10.58 -14.30
CA ASP A 38 11.06 -10.10 -14.72
C ASP A 38 11.62 -8.99 -13.82
N GLU A 39 10.78 -8.35 -13.02
CA GLU A 39 11.17 -7.20 -12.21
C GLU A 39 11.66 -7.57 -10.82
N GLU A 40 11.10 -8.62 -10.23
CA GLU A 40 11.42 -8.99 -8.86
C GLU A 40 11.58 -10.50 -8.74
N LYS A 41 12.80 -10.93 -8.41
CA LYS A 41 13.12 -12.37 -8.27
C LYS A 41 13.10 -12.82 -6.82
N ASP A 42 13.35 -11.91 -5.91
CA ASP A 42 13.37 -12.19 -4.47
C ASP A 42 12.09 -11.65 -3.83
N TYR A 43 11.62 -12.34 -2.79
CA TYR A 43 10.45 -11.88 -2.06
C TYR A 43 10.85 -10.80 -1.05
N HIS A 44 11.01 -9.57 -1.55
CA HIS A 44 11.31 -8.41 -0.72
C HIS A 44 10.85 -7.17 -1.46
N TYR A 45 9.55 -6.89 -1.37
CA TYR A 45 8.95 -5.77 -2.10
C TYR A 45 7.57 -5.44 -1.53
N PHE A 46 7.02 -4.32 -2.00
CA PHE A 46 5.65 -3.91 -1.71
C PHE A 46 4.79 -4.02 -2.94
N ILE A 47 3.54 -4.42 -2.74
CA ILE A 47 2.49 -4.27 -3.74
C ILE A 47 1.36 -3.50 -3.07
N PHE A 48 0.85 -2.46 -3.72
CA PHE A 48 -0.36 -1.82 -3.23
C PHE A 48 -1.49 -1.96 -4.24
N GLU A 49 -2.69 -2.10 -3.73
CA GLU A 49 -3.89 -2.24 -4.52
C GLU A 49 -4.90 -1.21 -4.06
N THR A 50 -5.52 -0.51 -5.01
CA THR A 50 -6.57 0.43 -4.68
C THR A 50 -7.91 -0.28 -4.77
N GLY A 51 -8.75 -0.05 -3.76
CA GLY A 51 -10.08 -0.61 -3.71
C GLY A 51 -11.13 0.35 -4.27
N GLY A 52 -12.37 0.06 -4.00
CA GLY A 52 -13.48 0.89 -4.43
C GLY A 52 -13.61 2.16 -3.60
N PHE A 53 -14.49 3.02 -4.06
CA PHE A 53 -14.80 4.27 -3.36
C PHE A 53 -16.05 4.10 -2.51
N GLU A 54 -16.07 4.80 -1.37
CA GLU A 54 -17.20 4.83 -0.48
C GLU A 54 -17.63 6.28 -0.26
N LYS A 55 -18.92 6.46 -0.04
CA LYS A 55 -19.51 7.77 0.24
C LYS A 55 -19.09 8.23 1.64
N THR A 56 -18.86 9.53 1.78
CA THR A 56 -18.60 10.17 3.07
C THR A 56 -19.73 11.13 3.41
N ASP A 57 -19.62 11.80 4.55
CA ASP A 57 -20.57 12.84 4.95
C ASP A 57 -20.48 14.08 4.05
N SER A 58 -19.37 14.24 3.35
CA SER A 58 -19.19 15.33 2.39
C SER A 58 -19.49 14.84 0.98
N LYS A 59 -20.32 15.56 0.24
CA LYS A 59 -20.62 15.23 -1.14
C LYS A 59 -19.44 15.49 -2.09
N PHE A 60 -18.40 16.15 -1.62
CA PHE A 60 -17.21 16.48 -2.40
C PHE A 60 -15.99 15.62 -2.03
N THR A 61 -16.18 14.64 -1.19
CA THR A 61 -15.11 13.78 -0.72
C THR A 61 -15.55 12.33 -0.74
N LEU A 62 -14.75 11.49 -1.34
CA LEU A 62 -14.93 10.03 -1.32
C LEU A 62 -13.85 9.42 -0.45
N LYS A 63 -14.15 8.25 0.08
CA LYS A 63 -13.20 7.45 0.84
C LYS A 63 -12.82 6.26 -0.03
N GLN A 64 -11.53 6.00 -0.15
CA GLN A 64 -11.03 4.86 -0.91
C GLN A 64 -10.25 3.93 0.00
N ASN A 65 -10.51 2.65 -0.11
CA ASN A 65 -9.74 1.62 0.59
C ASN A 65 -8.49 1.30 -0.21
N VAL A 66 -7.37 1.14 0.49
CA VAL A 66 -6.09 0.76 -0.13
C VAL A 66 -5.50 -0.36 0.69
N LEU A 67 -5.03 -1.39 0.01
CA LEU A 67 -4.34 -2.51 0.63
C LEU A 67 -2.86 -2.43 0.26
N VAL A 68 -2.01 -2.40 1.26
CA VAL A 68 -0.55 -2.43 1.06
C VAL A 68 -0.06 -3.79 1.54
N ARG A 69 0.56 -4.53 0.64
CA ARG A 69 1.15 -5.84 0.94
C ARG A 69 2.66 -5.71 0.96
N TYR A 70 3.26 -6.28 1.98
CA TYR A 70 4.71 -6.34 2.12
C TYR A 70 5.14 -7.79 2.16
N TYR A 71 6.10 -8.13 1.31
CA TYR A 71 6.65 -9.48 1.24
C TYR A 71 8.11 -9.47 1.66
N SER A 72 8.48 -10.44 2.47
CA SER A 72 9.88 -10.63 2.86
C SER A 72 10.13 -12.10 3.15
N GLU A 73 11.43 -12.47 3.19
CA GLU A 73 11.83 -13.83 3.52
C GLU A 73 12.62 -13.83 4.84
N ASN A 74 12.27 -14.77 5.72
CA ASN A 74 13.07 -15.08 6.90
C ASN A 74 13.42 -13.89 7.80
N ARG A 75 12.46 -12.97 8.01
CA ARG A 75 12.66 -11.84 8.91
C ARG A 75 12.16 -12.18 10.31
N ASP A 76 12.87 -11.70 11.30
CA ASP A 76 12.49 -11.85 12.70
C ASP A 76 11.98 -10.53 13.32
N ASP A 77 11.93 -9.44 12.54
CA ASP A 77 11.51 -8.11 12.99
C ASP A 77 10.23 -7.62 12.32
N LEU A 78 9.32 -8.54 11.98
CA LEU A 78 8.11 -8.20 11.24
C LEU A 78 7.21 -7.20 11.97
N ASP A 79 7.04 -7.35 13.28
CA ASP A 79 6.18 -6.45 14.03
C ASP A 79 6.71 -5.02 14.03
N GLU A 80 8.01 -4.86 14.25
CA GLU A 80 8.66 -3.56 14.20
C GLU A 80 8.57 -2.97 12.80
N ARG A 81 8.79 -3.81 11.78
CA ARG A 81 8.69 -3.40 10.39
C ARG A 81 7.29 -2.92 10.06
N MET A 82 6.28 -3.63 10.57
CA MET A 82 4.88 -3.27 10.36
C MET A 82 4.57 -1.89 10.95
N LEU A 83 5.07 -1.60 12.15
CA LEU A 83 4.90 -0.28 12.76
C LEU A 83 5.54 0.82 11.91
N ASP A 84 6.71 0.56 11.36
CA ASP A 84 7.39 1.52 10.49
C ASP A 84 6.60 1.77 9.21
N ILE A 85 6.03 0.72 8.61
CA ILE A 85 5.22 0.85 7.39
C ILE A 85 3.96 1.66 7.69
N ILE A 86 3.28 1.35 8.79
CA ILE A 86 2.07 2.09 9.18
C ILE A 86 2.39 3.58 9.36
N ALA A 87 3.51 3.89 10.02
CA ALA A 87 3.91 5.29 10.23
C ALA A 87 4.15 6.03 8.92
N VAL A 88 4.80 5.39 7.96
CA VAL A 88 5.04 5.98 6.63
C VAL A 88 3.73 6.22 5.89
N LEU A 89 2.80 5.25 5.94
CA LEU A 89 1.50 5.37 5.29
C LEU A 89 0.67 6.49 5.90
N GLU A 90 0.68 6.63 7.21
CA GLU A 90 -0.04 7.71 7.88
C GLU A 90 0.57 9.06 7.57
N ALA A 91 1.89 9.16 7.50
CA ALA A 91 2.57 10.39 7.11
C ALA A 91 2.26 10.78 5.67
N ALA A 92 1.92 9.83 4.81
CA ALA A 92 1.53 10.07 3.43
C ALA A 92 0.02 10.35 3.26
N GLY A 93 -0.71 10.50 4.36
CA GLY A 93 -2.12 10.90 4.34
C GLY A 93 -3.13 9.76 4.35
N ASN A 94 -2.68 8.56 4.70
CA ASN A 94 -3.57 7.39 4.79
C ASN A 94 -3.96 7.13 6.25
N SER A 95 -5.17 6.65 6.46
CA SER A 95 -5.65 6.28 7.79
C SER A 95 -5.56 4.77 7.97
N PHE A 96 -4.80 4.33 8.93
CA PHE A 96 -4.65 2.91 9.23
C PHE A 96 -5.96 2.33 9.78
N GLN A 97 -6.34 1.15 9.31
CA GLN A 97 -7.53 0.45 9.76
C GLN A 97 -7.18 -0.82 10.53
N HIS A 98 -6.53 -1.75 9.87
CA HIS A 98 -6.08 -2.99 10.50
C HIS A 98 -5.01 -3.66 9.66
N SER A 99 -4.38 -4.70 10.18
CA SER A 99 -3.37 -5.44 9.47
C SER A 99 -3.48 -6.92 9.75
N ASN A 100 -2.95 -7.73 8.83
CA ASN A 100 -2.85 -9.17 8.97
C ASN A 100 -1.43 -9.60 8.64
N LYS A 101 -1.02 -10.71 9.23
CA LYS A 101 0.30 -11.27 9.02
C LYS A 101 0.17 -12.76 8.74
N THR A 102 0.72 -13.22 7.63
CA THR A 102 0.72 -14.65 7.28
C THR A 102 2.11 -15.08 6.83
N SER A 103 2.36 -16.38 6.89
CA SER A 103 3.57 -16.98 6.38
C SER A 103 3.20 -18.06 5.39
N ILE A 104 3.84 -18.04 4.23
CA ILE A 104 3.59 -18.97 3.15
C ILE A 104 4.86 -19.82 2.97
N GLN A 105 4.70 -21.14 2.99
CA GLN A 105 5.83 -22.02 2.78
C GLN A 105 6.30 -21.96 1.32
N LYS A 106 7.61 -21.76 1.13
CA LYS A 106 8.21 -21.66 -0.18
C LYS A 106 8.68 -23.03 -0.63
N GLY A 107 7.89 -23.70 -1.47
CA GLY A 107 8.22 -25.03 -1.99
C GLY A 107 8.19 -26.10 -0.90
N GLU A 108 9.10 -27.07 -1.00
CA GLU A 108 9.22 -28.18 -0.04
C GLU A 108 10.27 -27.94 1.03
N LEU A 109 10.91 -26.77 1.01
CA LEU A 109 11.94 -26.40 1.96
C LEU A 109 11.34 -25.72 3.21
N ASP A 110 12.12 -25.69 4.29
CA ASP A 110 11.71 -25.00 5.53
C ASP A 110 11.85 -23.48 5.41
N GLU A 111 11.67 -22.95 4.22
CA GLU A 111 11.73 -21.52 3.96
C GLU A 111 10.31 -20.97 3.83
N TYR A 112 10.11 -19.80 4.42
CA TYR A 112 8.79 -19.14 4.43
C TYR A 112 8.91 -17.75 3.87
N ILE A 113 7.86 -17.38 3.13
CA ILE A 113 7.65 -16.00 2.68
C ILE A 113 6.68 -15.37 3.65
N ASP A 114 7.08 -14.26 4.25
CA ASP A 114 6.19 -13.52 5.14
C ASP A 114 5.41 -12.51 4.33
N GLU A 115 4.10 -12.48 4.54
CA GLU A 115 3.20 -11.52 3.92
C GLU A 115 2.53 -10.70 4.99
N ILE A 116 2.69 -9.38 4.92
CA ILE A 116 1.97 -8.44 5.77
C ILE A 116 0.98 -7.70 4.90
N GLU A 117 -0.29 -7.71 5.32
CA GLU A 117 -1.35 -6.95 4.67
C GLU A 117 -1.73 -5.79 5.58
N ILE A 118 -1.65 -4.58 5.07
CA ILE A 118 -2.00 -3.37 5.83
C ILE A 118 -3.13 -2.68 5.10
N TYR A 119 -4.27 -2.56 5.77
CA TYR A 119 -5.47 -1.93 5.24
C TYR A 119 -5.55 -0.50 5.70
N VAL A 120 -5.58 0.42 4.76
CA VAL A 120 -5.69 1.85 5.02
C VAL A 120 -6.81 2.45 4.19
N THR A 121 -7.22 3.64 4.57
CA THR A 121 -8.18 4.42 3.78
C THR A 121 -7.60 5.79 3.51
N ARG A 122 -8.07 6.41 2.44
CA ARG A 122 -7.66 7.76 2.10
C ARG A 122 -8.85 8.54 1.57
N SER A 123 -8.81 9.85 1.76
CA SER A 123 -9.85 10.74 1.25
C SER A 123 -9.48 11.23 -0.14
N VAL A 124 -10.42 11.17 -1.05
CA VAL A 124 -10.23 11.62 -2.43
C VAL A 124 -11.23 12.72 -2.69
N LYS A 125 -10.76 13.91 -3.01
CA LYS A 125 -11.63 15.03 -3.36
C LYS A 125 -12.22 14.80 -4.74
N TYR A 126 -13.51 15.04 -4.86
CA TYR A 126 -14.29 14.75 -6.04
C TYR A 126 -15.33 15.83 -6.26
N GLY A 127 -15.49 16.23 -7.52
CA GLY A 127 -16.42 17.29 -7.86
C GLY A 127 -15.85 18.65 -7.43
N CYS A 128 -16.69 19.53 -6.94
CA CYS A 128 -16.14 20.84 -6.59
C CYS A 128 -16.46 21.23 -5.18
#